data_ce28b2d6d8e35fa84bcbbc0fa9ea1a31
#
_entry.id   ce28b2d6d8e35fa84bcbbc0fa9ea1a31
#
_cell.length_a   1.000
_cell.length_b   1.000
_cell.length_c   1.000
_cell.angle_alpha   90.00
_cell.angle_beta   90.00
_cell.angle_gamma   90.00
#
_symmetry.space_group_name_H-M   'P 1'
#
loop_
_entity.id
_entity.type
_entity.pdbx_description
1 polymer ?
#
loop_
_entity_poly.entity_id
_entity_poly.type
_entity_poly.pdbx_seq_one_letter_code
_entity_poly.pdbx_strand_id
1 'polypeptide(L)'
;VDVAVDQGGCIETCRPTTHEDPTYIIDDIVHYCVANMPGAVPYTSTVALTNATLPYAIQLANKGWRQACSENKELKLGLNVVNGKVCYKGVSEAFDLDYTPVEDILG
;
A
#
# COMPACT_ATOMS: atom_id res chain seq x y z
N VAL A 1 2.09 -6.77 -19.72
CA VAL A 1 1.46 -6.05 -18.62
C VAL A 1 2.41 -6.00 -17.45
N ASP A 2 2.71 -4.81 -16.93
CA ASP A 2 3.51 -4.63 -15.72
C ASP A 2 2.63 -4.03 -14.60
N VAL A 3 2.24 -4.88 -13.65
CA VAL A 3 1.39 -4.48 -12.52
C VAL A 3 2.17 -3.65 -11.48
N ALA A 4 3.50 -3.82 -11.43
CA ALA A 4 4.37 -3.16 -10.46
C ALA A 4 5.05 -1.89 -11.01
N VAL A 5 4.60 -1.36 -12.15
CA VAL A 5 5.25 -0.23 -12.85
C VAL A 5 5.40 1.02 -11.97
N ASP A 6 4.45 1.29 -11.08
CA ASP A 6 4.47 2.41 -10.13
C ASP A 6 5.51 2.24 -9.01
N GLN A 7 5.99 1.01 -8.79
CA GLN A 7 7.02 0.67 -7.80
C GLN A 7 8.39 0.40 -8.45
N GLY A 8 8.61 0.85 -9.66
CA GLY A 8 9.84 0.66 -10.42
C GLY A 8 9.75 -0.39 -11.51
N GLY A 9 8.65 -1.15 -11.57
CA GLY A 9 8.40 -2.14 -12.61
C GLY A 9 9.24 -3.42 -12.51
N CYS A 10 8.86 -4.43 -13.27
CA CYS A 10 9.57 -5.70 -13.36
C CYS A 10 10.00 -6.07 -14.80
N ILE A 11 9.73 -5.19 -15.76
CA ILE A 11 10.04 -5.39 -17.18
C ILE A 11 10.88 -4.20 -17.66
N GLU A 12 12.04 -4.49 -18.26
CA GLU A 12 13.06 -3.51 -18.68
C GLU A 12 12.49 -2.42 -19.61
N THR A 13 11.59 -2.79 -20.51
CA THR A 13 10.98 -1.88 -21.49
C THR A 13 9.71 -1.19 -20.98
N CYS A 14 9.29 -1.47 -19.74
CA CYS A 14 8.08 -0.87 -19.18
C CYS A 14 8.30 0.56 -18.69
N ARG A 15 7.33 1.42 -18.96
CA ARG A 15 7.19 2.77 -18.43
C ARG A 15 5.74 3.05 -18.05
N PRO A 16 5.47 3.85 -17.03
CA PRO A 16 4.10 4.18 -16.61
C PRO A 16 3.30 4.79 -17.75
N THR A 17 2.03 4.36 -17.86
CA THR A 17 1.01 4.90 -18.75
C THR A 17 -0.22 5.32 -17.99
N THR A 18 -1.17 5.99 -18.65
CA THR A 18 -2.42 6.46 -18.08
C THR A 18 -3.61 5.77 -18.71
N HIS A 19 -4.81 5.90 -18.11
CA HIS A 19 -6.04 5.36 -18.71
C HIS A 19 -6.41 6.02 -20.04
N GLU A 20 -5.94 7.24 -20.30
CA GLU A 20 -6.19 7.97 -21.55
C GLU A 20 -5.31 7.47 -22.68
N ASP A 21 -4.07 7.09 -22.39
CA ASP A 21 -3.10 6.50 -23.34
C ASP A 21 -2.47 5.26 -22.71
N PRO A 22 -3.21 4.12 -22.64
CA PRO A 22 -2.85 3.01 -21.78
C PRO A 22 -1.79 2.06 -22.34
N THR A 23 -1.55 2.09 -23.67
CA THR A 23 -0.69 1.12 -24.33
C THR A 23 0.34 1.77 -25.25
N TYR A 24 1.45 1.09 -25.44
CA TYR A 24 2.46 1.42 -26.47
C TYR A 24 3.10 0.14 -27.01
N ILE A 25 3.83 0.25 -28.11
CA ILE A 25 4.46 -0.89 -28.77
C ILE A 25 5.97 -0.72 -28.78
N ILE A 26 6.70 -1.75 -28.35
CA ILE A 26 8.15 -1.89 -28.50
C ILE A 26 8.42 -3.29 -29.06
N ASP A 27 9.21 -3.39 -30.13
CA ASP A 27 9.58 -4.66 -30.77
C ASP A 27 8.34 -5.53 -31.13
N ASP A 28 7.30 -4.90 -31.68
CA ASP A 28 6.01 -5.51 -32.02
C ASP A 28 5.23 -6.10 -30.81
N ILE A 29 5.65 -5.79 -29.57
CA ILE A 29 4.99 -6.24 -28.34
C ILE A 29 4.17 -5.09 -27.76
N VAL A 30 2.88 -5.34 -27.52
CA VAL A 30 1.99 -4.39 -26.86
C VAL A 30 2.28 -4.37 -25.36
N HIS A 31 2.61 -3.18 -24.85
CA HIS A 31 2.83 -2.91 -23.44
C HIS A 31 1.59 -2.22 -22.83
N TYR A 32 1.14 -2.67 -21.67
CA TYR A 32 0.10 -2.06 -20.86
C TYR A 32 0.63 -1.87 -19.43
N CYS A 33 0.82 -0.63 -19.04
CA CYS A 33 1.54 -0.27 -17.81
C CYS A 33 0.83 0.87 -17.05
N VAL A 34 -0.48 0.82 -16.96
CA VAL A 34 -1.27 1.83 -16.23
C VAL A 34 -1.01 1.65 -14.72
N ALA A 35 -0.47 2.67 -14.08
CA ALA A 35 -0.13 2.66 -12.65
C ALA A 35 -1.33 2.42 -11.73
N ASN A 36 -2.53 2.86 -12.14
CA ASN A 36 -3.78 2.64 -11.42
C ASN A 36 -4.75 1.77 -12.23
N MET A 37 -4.39 0.52 -12.48
CA MET A 37 -5.25 -0.42 -13.21
C MET A 37 -6.66 -0.58 -12.59
N PRO A 38 -6.83 -0.65 -11.25
CA PRO A 38 -8.14 -0.72 -10.62
C PRO A 38 -9.06 0.47 -10.94
N GLY A 39 -8.51 1.61 -11.30
CA GLY A 39 -9.26 2.80 -11.73
C GLY A 39 -10.06 2.61 -13.02
N ALA A 40 -9.75 1.59 -13.84
CA ALA A 40 -10.56 1.25 -15.02
C ALA A 40 -11.93 0.64 -14.65
N VAL A 41 -12.06 0.06 -13.46
CA VAL A 41 -13.29 -0.55 -12.94
C VAL A 41 -13.56 -0.07 -11.50
N PRO A 42 -13.79 1.23 -11.30
CA PRO A 42 -13.72 1.87 -9.98
C PRO A 42 -14.78 1.33 -9.00
N TYR A 43 -15.98 1.04 -9.45
CA TYR A 43 -17.03 0.48 -8.61
C TYR A 43 -16.62 -0.88 -8.03
N THR A 44 -16.24 -1.81 -8.89
CA THR A 44 -15.83 -3.17 -8.47
C THR A 44 -14.60 -3.13 -7.56
N SER A 45 -13.62 -2.33 -7.93
CA SER A 45 -12.37 -2.18 -7.16
C SER A 45 -12.63 -1.59 -5.78
N THR A 46 -13.48 -0.58 -5.69
CA THR A 46 -13.84 0.05 -4.40
C THR A 46 -14.57 -0.93 -3.50
N VAL A 47 -15.57 -1.67 -4.02
CA VAL A 47 -16.30 -2.67 -3.24
C VAL A 47 -15.37 -3.78 -2.75
N ALA A 48 -14.50 -4.29 -3.62
CA ALA A 48 -13.53 -5.32 -3.26
C ALA A 48 -12.57 -4.86 -2.14
N LEU A 49 -11.99 -3.66 -2.30
CA LEU A 49 -11.08 -3.09 -1.31
C LEU A 49 -11.81 -2.82 0.02
N THR A 50 -13.00 -2.23 -0.04
CA THR A 50 -13.80 -1.94 1.17
C THR A 50 -14.15 -3.21 1.92
N ASN A 51 -14.57 -4.27 1.24
CA ASN A 51 -14.88 -5.56 1.87
C ASN A 51 -13.65 -6.18 2.54
N ALA A 52 -12.46 -6.02 1.95
CA ALA A 52 -11.23 -6.52 2.54
C ALA A 52 -10.76 -5.70 3.74
N THR A 53 -10.97 -4.38 3.74
CA THR A 53 -10.43 -3.46 4.78
C THR A 53 -11.41 -3.19 5.92
N LEU A 54 -12.72 -3.25 5.67
CA LEU A 54 -13.76 -2.96 6.67
C LEU A 54 -13.61 -3.74 7.98
N PRO A 55 -13.30 -5.06 7.98
CA PRO A 55 -13.13 -5.81 9.23
C PRO A 55 -12.04 -5.23 10.16
N TYR A 56 -10.97 -4.70 9.59
CA TYR A 56 -9.88 -4.04 10.33
C TYR A 56 -10.31 -2.67 10.86
N ALA A 57 -11.02 -1.89 10.04
CA ALA A 57 -11.58 -0.60 10.46
C ALA A 57 -12.55 -0.75 11.65
N ILE A 58 -13.39 -1.79 11.64
CA ILE A 58 -14.31 -2.10 12.73
C ILE A 58 -13.55 -2.48 14.02
N GLN A 59 -12.46 -3.25 13.92
CA GLN A 59 -11.64 -3.58 15.07
C GLN A 59 -11.03 -2.31 15.71
N LEU A 60 -10.48 -1.42 14.88
CA LEU A 60 -9.93 -0.15 15.33
C LEU A 60 -10.99 0.74 15.99
N ALA A 61 -12.19 0.83 15.39
CA ALA A 61 -13.29 1.63 15.93
C ALA A 61 -13.82 1.11 17.27
N ASN A 62 -13.93 -0.21 17.44
CA ASN A 62 -14.50 -0.82 18.63
C ASN A 62 -13.51 -0.90 19.80
N LYS A 63 -12.22 -1.13 19.53
CA LYS A 63 -11.21 -1.41 20.56
C LYS A 63 -10.26 -0.24 20.80
N GLY A 64 -10.22 0.72 19.88
CA GLY A 64 -9.15 1.70 19.78
C GLY A 64 -7.86 1.08 19.21
N TRP A 65 -6.98 1.92 18.67
CA TRP A 65 -5.80 1.47 17.94
C TRP A 65 -4.84 0.62 18.80
N ARG A 66 -4.61 0.98 20.05
CA ARG A 66 -3.64 0.30 20.92
C ARG A 66 -4.05 -1.15 21.19
N GLN A 67 -5.29 -1.38 21.63
CA GLN A 67 -5.79 -2.72 21.89
C GLN A 67 -5.92 -3.53 20.60
N ALA A 68 -6.45 -2.94 19.53
CA ALA A 68 -6.59 -3.62 18.25
C ALA A 68 -5.24 -4.10 17.70
N CYS A 69 -4.20 -3.25 17.75
CA CYS A 69 -2.86 -3.62 17.31
C CYS A 69 -2.15 -4.62 18.25
N SER A 70 -2.47 -4.63 19.54
CA SER A 70 -1.93 -5.63 20.47
C SER A 70 -2.53 -7.01 20.23
N GLU A 71 -3.80 -7.09 19.82
CA GLU A 71 -4.53 -8.35 19.61
C GLU A 71 -4.45 -8.86 18.17
N ASN A 72 -4.14 -8.01 17.20
CA ASN A 72 -4.13 -8.33 15.78
C ASN A 72 -2.76 -8.01 15.15
N LYS A 73 -2.06 -9.06 14.72
CA LYS A 73 -0.71 -8.95 14.16
C LYS A 73 -0.67 -8.13 12.86
N GLU A 74 -1.67 -8.25 12.01
CA GLU A 74 -1.75 -7.52 10.75
C GLU A 74 -1.89 -6.02 11.01
N LEU A 75 -2.75 -5.62 11.95
CA LEU A 75 -2.88 -4.23 12.37
C LEU A 75 -1.60 -3.70 13.03
N LYS A 76 -0.92 -4.54 13.83
CA LYS A 76 0.37 -4.19 14.44
C LYS A 76 1.43 -3.89 13.38
N LEU A 77 1.52 -4.70 12.33
CA LEU A 77 2.44 -4.49 11.21
C LEU A 77 2.13 -3.23 10.38
N GLY A 78 0.90 -2.74 10.45
CA GLY A 78 0.47 -1.50 9.80
C GLY A 78 0.86 -0.21 10.55
N LEU A 79 1.41 -0.30 11.76
CA LEU A 79 1.83 0.88 12.51
C LEU A 79 3.10 1.49 11.91
N ASN A 80 2.98 2.69 11.36
CA ASN A 80 4.11 3.44 10.80
C ASN A 80 4.59 4.57 11.71
N VAL A 81 3.65 5.38 12.19
CA VAL A 81 3.94 6.54 13.07
C VAL A 81 2.91 6.59 14.19
N VAL A 82 3.37 6.71 15.43
CA VAL A 82 2.52 6.82 16.61
C VAL A 82 3.06 7.92 17.53
N ASN A 83 2.24 8.94 17.82
CA ASN A 83 2.60 10.06 18.69
C ASN A 83 3.93 10.72 18.30
N GLY A 84 4.18 10.88 17.01
CA GLY A 84 5.39 11.47 16.48
C GLY A 84 6.63 10.55 16.45
N LYS A 85 6.51 9.29 16.88
CA LYS A 85 7.59 8.29 16.79
C LYS A 85 7.39 7.42 15.56
N VAL A 86 8.44 7.23 14.78
CA VAL A 86 8.44 6.33 13.61
C VAL A 86 8.70 4.91 14.07
N CYS A 87 7.76 4.01 13.78
CA CYS A 87 7.83 2.60 14.17
C CYS A 87 7.84 1.61 12.99
N TYR A 88 8.11 2.10 11.81
CA TYR A 88 8.35 1.28 10.62
C TYR A 88 9.70 1.62 9.99
N LYS A 89 10.58 0.63 9.87
CA LYS A 89 11.97 0.82 9.40
C LYS A 89 12.06 1.45 8.01
N GLY A 90 11.21 1.03 7.08
CA GLY A 90 11.21 1.59 5.73
C GLY A 90 10.96 3.10 5.68
N VAL A 91 10.13 3.62 6.58
CA VAL A 91 9.91 5.08 6.72
C VAL A 91 11.12 5.73 7.38
N SER A 92 11.64 5.16 8.46
CA SER A 92 12.84 5.65 9.16
C SER A 92 14.02 5.78 8.20
N GLU A 93 14.32 4.74 7.44
CA GLU A 93 15.43 4.71 6.49
C GLU A 93 15.24 5.67 5.30
N ALA A 94 14.00 5.76 4.76
CA ALA A 94 13.72 6.62 3.61
C ALA A 94 13.83 8.13 3.92
N PHE A 95 13.60 8.52 5.18
CA PHE A 95 13.56 9.92 5.60
C PHE A 95 14.62 10.29 6.64
N ASP A 96 15.55 9.38 6.93
CA ASP A 96 16.62 9.55 7.94
C ASP A 96 16.05 9.98 9.31
N LEU A 97 15.03 9.25 9.78
CA LEU A 97 14.33 9.51 11.04
C LEU A 97 14.66 8.44 12.09
N ASP A 98 14.61 8.81 13.36
CA ASP A 98 14.78 7.88 14.46
C ASP A 98 13.72 6.77 14.46
N TYR A 99 14.17 5.51 14.54
CA TYR A 99 13.29 4.35 14.62
C TYR A 99 12.98 3.99 16.08
N THR A 100 11.71 3.76 16.38
CA THR A 100 11.25 3.25 17.68
C THR A 100 10.54 1.90 17.46
N PRO A 101 10.98 0.80 18.07
CA PRO A 101 10.28 -0.49 17.96
C PRO A 101 8.81 -0.40 18.38
N VAL A 102 7.93 -1.10 17.65
CA VAL A 102 6.49 -1.10 17.95
C VAL A 102 6.21 -1.65 19.36
N GLU A 103 7.03 -2.57 19.83
CA GLU A 103 6.96 -3.15 21.18
C GLU A 103 7.10 -2.08 22.26
N ASP A 104 7.97 -1.10 22.07
CA ASP A 104 8.19 0.00 23.04
C ASP A 104 7.02 1.00 23.05
N ILE A 105 6.16 0.94 22.03
CA ILE A 105 4.97 1.80 21.90
C ILE A 105 3.73 1.12 22.49
N LEU A 106 3.60 -0.17 22.26
CA LEU A 106 2.44 -0.93 22.75
C LEU A 106 2.54 -1.29 24.21
N GLY A 107 3.74 -1.48 24.73
CA GLY A 107 4.02 -1.78 26.15
C GLY A 107 3.92 -3.25 26.45
#